data_90464ebda79499df76cd52d2f030f021
#
_entry.id   90464ebda79499df76cd52d2f030f021
#
_cell.length_a   1.000
_cell.length_b   1.000
_cell.length_c   1.000
_cell.angle_alpha   90.00
_cell.angle_beta   90.00
_cell.angle_gamma   90.00
#
_symmetry.space_group_name_H-M   'P 1'
#
loop_
_entity.id
_entity.type
_entity.pdbx_description
1 polymer ?
#
loop_
_entity_poly.entity_id
_entity_poly.type
_entity_poly.pdbx_seq_one_letter_code
_entity_poly.pdbx_strand_id
1 'polypeptide(L)'
;MADIAVLTAVSGAGWEPQLVTTLESAPGGLYVARRCVDVADLLATASAGHGRVVLLSADLRRLDREVLSRLRSAGLAVVGVVPPGVDGAASRLHELGVAHVVGADVGPDELAGVVVTAVEAVGEPEVATRADHDTDLDDSGHADRGPGDGGVIAVWGPVGAPGRTTVAVNLAAELAQTGLSVLLIDADTYGSSVAQHLGLLDEAPGLAGVSRAANNGRVDADVLARHAREVVSGLRVLTGISRSGRWPELRPSSLEAVWAAVRHAADVTVVDAGFCLERDDEISFDIAAPRRNGATISALEHADHVLAVGAGDPIGLARLVRGLGDLREIVPGVPISVVINRVRSSVAGPEPEREIAGAMSRYAGVAPAAFIPDDPAALDAAVRGGLSLVEVAPGSPARQALIGLAGKLTGVPVQRPARVRWRRLVPAG
;
A
#
# COMPACT_ATOMS: atom_id res chain seq x y z
N MET A 1 17.48 37.34 -2.96
CA MET A 1 17.01 35.95 -3.03
C MET A 1 18.25 35.09 -3.25
N ALA A 2 18.35 33.94 -2.61
CA ALA A 2 19.48 33.04 -2.86
C ALA A 2 19.35 32.44 -4.27
N ASP A 3 20.47 32.32 -5.01
CA ASP A 3 20.48 31.71 -6.32
C ASP A 3 20.01 30.25 -6.25
N ILE A 4 19.12 29.84 -7.17
CA ILE A 4 18.55 28.49 -7.21
C ILE A 4 19.37 27.66 -8.21
N ALA A 5 20.06 26.67 -7.70
CA ALA A 5 20.82 25.69 -8.47
C ALA A 5 19.90 24.69 -9.17
N VAL A 6 19.92 24.65 -10.49
CA VAL A 6 19.11 23.81 -11.34
C VAL A 6 19.94 22.68 -11.93
N LEU A 7 19.45 21.43 -11.80
CA LEU A 7 19.96 20.30 -12.58
C LEU A 7 19.10 20.14 -13.83
N THR A 8 19.70 19.84 -14.97
CA THR A 8 18.93 19.48 -16.17
C THR A 8 19.21 18.03 -16.56
N ALA A 9 18.15 17.29 -16.89
CA ALA A 9 18.22 15.92 -17.39
C ALA A 9 17.32 15.79 -18.63
N VAL A 10 17.71 16.49 -19.69
CA VAL A 10 16.97 16.63 -20.96
C VAL A 10 17.75 16.10 -22.15
N SER A 11 18.67 15.23 -21.90
CA SER A 11 19.79 14.72 -22.69
C SER A 11 19.65 14.74 -24.22
N GLY A 12 20.46 15.60 -24.86
CA GLY A 12 20.69 15.57 -26.31
C GLY A 12 19.53 16.04 -27.18
N ALA A 13 18.50 16.61 -26.56
CA ALA A 13 17.37 17.17 -27.30
C ALA A 13 17.79 18.47 -28.01
N GLY A 14 17.39 18.63 -29.27
CA GLY A 14 17.71 19.84 -30.05
C GLY A 14 17.16 21.15 -29.46
N TRP A 15 16.19 21.06 -28.54
CA TRP A 15 15.57 22.18 -27.82
C TRP A 15 16.26 22.52 -26.48
N GLU A 16 17.17 21.67 -26.00
CA GLU A 16 17.90 21.87 -24.73
C GLU A 16 18.66 23.21 -24.64
N PRO A 17 19.42 23.64 -25.67
CA PRO A 17 20.13 24.92 -25.62
C PRO A 17 19.22 26.13 -25.42
N GLN A 18 18.02 26.10 -26.01
CA GLN A 18 17.03 27.15 -25.85
C GLN A 18 16.47 27.18 -24.43
N LEU A 19 16.13 26.01 -23.85
CA LEU A 19 15.69 25.91 -22.46
C LEU A 19 16.74 26.45 -21.48
N VAL A 20 18.01 26.11 -21.68
CA VAL A 20 19.11 26.60 -20.85
C VAL A 20 19.22 28.13 -20.95
N THR A 21 19.15 28.72 -22.17
CA THR A 21 19.14 30.15 -22.37
C THR A 21 17.95 30.84 -21.69
N THR A 22 16.76 30.23 -21.79
CA THR A 22 15.56 30.71 -21.11
C THR A 22 15.77 30.72 -19.59
N LEU A 23 16.35 29.66 -19.05
CA LEU A 23 16.60 29.50 -17.62
C LEU A 23 17.63 30.54 -17.10
N GLU A 24 18.71 30.78 -17.84
CA GLU A 24 19.75 31.78 -17.48
C GLU A 24 19.23 33.22 -17.61
N SER A 25 18.22 33.45 -18.44
CA SER A 25 17.56 34.76 -18.57
C SER A 25 16.37 34.96 -17.64
N ALA A 26 15.96 33.93 -16.93
CA ALA A 26 14.80 33.93 -16.03
C ALA A 26 15.08 34.78 -14.77
N PRO A 27 14.09 35.53 -14.27
CA PRO A 27 14.24 36.26 -13.03
C PRO A 27 14.40 35.32 -11.83
N GLY A 28 15.08 35.77 -10.77
CA GLY A 28 15.18 35.03 -9.51
C GLY A 28 16.49 34.26 -9.30
N GLY A 29 17.53 34.50 -10.13
CA GLY A 29 18.86 33.93 -9.92
C GLY A 29 18.93 32.41 -10.19
N LEU A 30 18.19 31.94 -11.20
CA LEU A 30 18.27 30.54 -11.65
C LEU A 30 19.55 30.32 -12.43
N TYR A 31 20.29 29.26 -12.14
CA TYR A 31 21.46 28.88 -12.91
C TYR A 31 21.58 27.36 -13.06
N VAL A 32 22.12 26.90 -14.20
CA VAL A 32 22.36 25.47 -14.42
C VAL A 32 23.62 25.06 -13.66
N ALA A 33 23.41 24.34 -12.54
CA ALA A 33 24.52 23.81 -11.75
C ALA A 33 25.17 22.59 -12.45
N ARG A 34 24.37 21.75 -13.10
CA ARG A 34 24.86 20.60 -13.86
C ARG A 34 23.84 20.13 -14.90
N ARG A 35 24.36 19.68 -16.04
CA ARG A 35 23.60 18.99 -17.10
C ARG A 35 23.89 17.51 -16.99
N CYS A 36 22.87 16.74 -16.63
CA CYS A 36 22.97 15.30 -16.43
C CYS A 36 22.61 14.56 -17.73
N VAL A 37 23.44 13.61 -18.12
CA VAL A 37 23.28 12.92 -19.42
C VAL A 37 22.28 11.77 -19.37
N ASP A 38 22.06 11.20 -18.19
CA ASP A 38 21.10 10.13 -17.95
C ASP A 38 20.61 10.09 -16.48
N VAL A 39 19.73 9.16 -16.17
CA VAL A 39 19.18 8.97 -14.82
C VAL A 39 20.27 8.62 -13.80
N ALA A 40 21.31 7.87 -14.18
CA ALA A 40 22.36 7.47 -13.24
C ALA A 40 23.23 8.69 -12.84
N ASP A 41 23.61 9.52 -13.81
CA ASP A 41 24.32 10.77 -13.57
C ASP A 41 23.48 11.75 -12.74
N LEU A 42 22.16 11.83 -13.04
CA LEU A 42 21.24 12.67 -12.29
C LEU A 42 21.14 12.24 -10.81
N LEU A 43 20.94 10.96 -10.55
CA LEU A 43 20.84 10.42 -9.18
C LEU A 43 22.15 10.58 -8.40
N ALA A 44 23.30 10.35 -9.05
CA ALA A 44 24.61 10.56 -8.42
C ALA A 44 24.83 12.04 -8.05
N THR A 45 24.42 12.96 -8.94
CA THR A 45 24.51 14.39 -8.71
C THR A 45 23.58 14.86 -7.58
N ALA A 46 22.34 14.34 -7.56
CA ALA A 46 21.37 14.60 -6.50
C ALA A 46 21.86 14.12 -5.13
N SER A 47 22.38 12.89 -5.07
CA SER A 47 22.92 12.30 -3.83
C SER A 47 24.16 13.05 -3.30
N ALA A 48 24.91 13.72 -4.18
CA ALA A 48 26.03 14.59 -3.78
C ALA A 48 25.58 15.96 -3.24
N GLY A 49 24.27 16.22 -3.15
CA GLY A 49 23.69 17.46 -2.63
C GLY A 49 23.80 18.64 -3.60
N HIS A 50 24.02 18.37 -4.89
CA HIS A 50 24.05 19.40 -5.91
C HIS A 50 22.63 19.68 -6.44
N GLY A 51 22.26 20.95 -6.53
CA GLY A 51 20.98 21.41 -7.03
C GLY A 51 19.88 21.51 -5.95
N ARG A 52 18.84 22.29 -6.28
CA ARG A 52 17.60 22.41 -5.51
C ARG A 52 16.36 22.01 -6.30
N VAL A 53 16.49 22.03 -7.61
CA VAL A 53 15.44 21.63 -8.53
C VAL A 53 16.06 20.89 -9.71
N VAL A 54 15.31 19.94 -10.26
CA VAL A 54 15.65 19.26 -11.51
C VAL A 54 14.60 19.53 -12.57
N LEU A 55 15.05 19.94 -13.75
CA LEU A 55 14.27 19.97 -14.98
C LEU A 55 14.53 18.65 -15.73
N LEU A 56 13.52 17.79 -15.86
CA LEU A 56 13.67 16.50 -16.53
C LEU A 56 12.71 16.36 -17.72
N SER A 57 13.20 15.77 -18.79
CA SER A 57 12.37 15.54 -19.97
C SER A 57 11.49 14.29 -19.84
N ALA A 58 10.28 14.36 -20.39
CA ALA A 58 9.35 13.24 -20.44
C ALA A 58 9.90 12.01 -21.21
N ASP A 59 10.84 12.20 -22.12
CA ASP A 59 11.49 11.17 -22.91
C ASP A 59 12.80 10.63 -22.29
N LEU A 60 13.16 11.09 -21.08
CA LEU A 60 14.34 10.61 -20.39
C LEU A 60 14.25 9.08 -20.18
N ARG A 61 15.23 8.37 -20.72
CA ARG A 61 15.26 6.89 -20.66
C ARG A 61 15.38 6.42 -19.22
N ARG A 62 14.56 5.41 -18.84
CA ARG A 62 14.49 4.83 -17.51
C ARG A 62 13.94 5.77 -16.43
N LEU A 63 13.25 6.85 -16.83
CA LEU A 63 12.49 7.64 -15.88
C LEU A 63 11.29 6.83 -15.40
N ASP A 64 11.22 6.62 -14.10
CA ASP A 64 10.14 5.90 -13.40
C ASP A 64 9.84 6.53 -12.04
N ARG A 65 8.82 6.03 -11.34
CA ARG A 65 8.41 6.54 -10.02
C ARG A 65 9.51 6.42 -8.97
N GLU A 66 10.33 5.39 -9.06
CA GLU A 66 11.45 5.19 -8.15
C GLU A 66 12.51 6.29 -8.29
N VAL A 67 12.85 6.66 -9.52
CA VAL A 67 13.77 7.77 -9.80
C VAL A 67 13.23 9.06 -9.19
N LEU A 68 11.94 9.36 -9.40
CA LEU A 68 11.31 10.56 -8.85
C LEU A 68 11.27 10.55 -7.32
N SER A 69 10.97 9.42 -6.71
CA SER A 69 11.01 9.24 -5.25
C SER A 69 12.41 9.53 -4.70
N ARG A 70 13.46 9.01 -5.34
CA ARG A 70 14.86 9.27 -4.96
C ARG A 70 15.24 10.74 -5.05
N LEU A 71 14.84 11.43 -6.12
CA LEU A 71 15.11 12.86 -6.29
C LEU A 71 14.45 13.68 -5.19
N ARG A 72 13.17 13.38 -4.85
CA ARG A 72 12.47 14.04 -3.75
C ARG A 72 13.10 13.75 -2.39
N SER A 73 13.49 12.51 -2.14
CA SER A 73 14.19 12.12 -0.90
C SER A 73 15.56 12.80 -0.76
N ALA A 74 16.20 13.13 -1.88
CA ALA A 74 17.41 13.96 -1.88
C ALA A 74 17.12 15.46 -1.72
N GLY A 75 15.85 15.86 -1.49
CA GLY A 75 15.43 17.24 -1.26
C GLY A 75 15.34 18.09 -2.54
N LEU A 76 15.26 17.46 -3.72
CA LEU A 76 15.10 18.18 -4.97
C LEU A 76 13.63 18.35 -5.36
N ALA A 77 13.26 19.57 -5.74
CA ALA A 77 12.02 19.81 -6.48
C ALA A 77 12.12 19.20 -7.88
N VAL A 78 11.00 18.71 -8.41
CA VAL A 78 10.96 18.09 -9.75
C VAL A 78 10.00 18.86 -10.64
N VAL A 79 10.51 19.32 -11.77
CA VAL A 79 9.74 19.96 -12.84
C VAL A 79 9.93 19.16 -14.13
N GLY A 80 8.83 18.72 -14.70
CA GLY A 80 8.81 18.01 -15.97
C GLY A 80 8.88 18.97 -17.15
N VAL A 81 9.64 18.62 -18.17
CA VAL A 81 9.70 19.37 -19.43
C VAL A 81 9.14 18.53 -20.55
N VAL A 82 8.15 19.07 -21.25
CA VAL A 82 7.50 18.39 -22.39
C VAL A 82 8.21 18.80 -23.68
N PRO A 83 8.74 17.84 -24.46
CA PRO A 83 9.30 18.11 -25.77
C PRO A 83 8.26 18.67 -26.74
N PRO A 84 8.62 19.57 -27.66
CA PRO A 84 7.69 20.08 -28.66
C PRO A 84 7.18 18.97 -29.56
N GLY A 85 5.86 18.95 -29.81
CA GLY A 85 5.23 18.03 -30.76
C GLY A 85 5.11 16.58 -30.26
N VAL A 86 5.26 16.31 -28.96
CA VAL A 86 5.06 14.98 -28.37
C VAL A 86 3.74 14.94 -27.59
N ASP A 87 2.71 14.42 -28.22
CA ASP A 87 1.40 14.24 -27.60
C ASP A 87 1.47 13.24 -26.43
N GLY A 88 0.77 13.54 -25.31
CA GLY A 88 0.69 12.66 -24.14
C GLY A 88 1.91 12.71 -23.21
N ALA A 89 2.97 13.48 -23.52
CA ALA A 89 4.18 13.58 -22.68
C ALA A 89 3.86 14.19 -21.31
N ALA A 90 3.01 15.21 -21.25
CA ALA A 90 2.55 15.79 -19.99
C ALA A 90 1.75 14.81 -19.14
N SER A 91 0.80 14.09 -19.74
CA SER A 91 0.03 13.04 -19.05
C SER A 91 0.92 11.97 -18.46
N ARG A 92 1.94 11.52 -19.21
CA ARG A 92 2.92 10.55 -18.71
C ARG A 92 3.69 11.08 -17.48
N LEU A 93 4.12 12.35 -17.49
CA LEU A 93 4.79 12.93 -16.33
C LEU A 93 3.88 13.02 -15.11
N HIS A 94 2.62 13.42 -15.30
CA HIS A 94 1.62 13.44 -14.23
C HIS A 94 1.33 12.03 -13.70
N GLU A 95 1.19 11.03 -14.58
CA GLU A 95 1.03 9.62 -14.20
C GLU A 95 2.22 9.08 -13.38
N LEU A 96 3.43 9.56 -13.66
CA LEU A 96 4.62 9.28 -12.85
C LEU A 96 4.63 10.04 -11.51
N GLY A 97 3.74 11.03 -11.35
CA GLY A 97 3.62 11.83 -10.13
C GLY A 97 4.40 13.14 -10.16
N VAL A 98 4.76 13.65 -11.34
CA VAL A 98 5.36 15.01 -11.47
C VAL A 98 4.23 16.04 -11.41
N ALA A 99 4.24 16.89 -10.38
CA ALA A 99 3.18 17.88 -10.16
C ALA A 99 3.30 19.08 -11.11
N HIS A 100 4.51 19.51 -11.39
CA HIS A 100 4.79 20.71 -12.19
C HIS A 100 5.35 20.31 -13.55
N VAL A 101 4.67 20.70 -14.63
CA VAL A 101 5.07 20.38 -16.01
C VAL A 101 5.01 21.63 -16.87
N VAL A 102 6.05 21.86 -17.66
CA VAL A 102 6.15 23.00 -18.59
C VAL A 102 6.53 22.53 -19.99
N GLY A 103 6.19 23.32 -21.01
CA GLY A 103 6.70 23.11 -22.36
C GLY A 103 8.18 23.49 -22.49
N ALA A 104 8.89 22.86 -23.41
CA ALA A 104 10.29 23.23 -23.67
C ALA A 104 10.45 24.62 -24.29
N ASP A 105 9.38 25.22 -24.79
CA ASP A 105 9.27 26.55 -25.36
C ASP A 105 8.75 27.61 -24.36
N VAL A 106 8.68 27.25 -23.07
CA VAL A 106 8.20 28.11 -21.99
C VAL A 106 9.02 29.44 -21.91
N GLY A 107 8.31 30.53 -21.60
CA GLY A 107 8.96 31.83 -21.38
C GLY A 107 9.74 31.93 -20.07
N PRO A 108 10.72 32.85 -19.94
CA PRO A 108 11.57 32.92 -18.76
C PRO A 108 10.82 33.24 -17.45
N ASP A 109 9.82 34.11 -17.49
CA ASP A 109 9.03 34.49 -16.32
C ASP A 109 8.17 33.32 -15.83
N GLU A 110 7.54 32.58 -16.74
CA GLU A 110 6.73 31.43 -16.42
C GLU A 110 7.57 30.29 -15.86
N LEU A 111 8.74 30.02 -16.48
CA LEU A 111 9.69 29.01 -16.00
C LEU A 111 10.15 29.32 -14.57
N ALA A 112 10.50 30.59 -14.31
CA ALA A 112 10.88 31.04 -12.97
C ALA A 112 9.77 30.84 -11.95
N GLY A 113 8.53 31.17 -12.28
CA GLY A 113 7.37 31.00 -11.42
C GLY A 113 7.15 29.52 -11.05
N VAL A 114 7.20 28.63 -12.03
CA VAL A 114 7.02 27.18 -11.80
C VAL A 114 8.17 26.60 -10.96
N VAL A 115 9.41 26.99 -11.23
CA VAL A 115 10.58 26.52 -10.47
C VAL A 115 10.51 26.98 -9.01
N VAL A 116 10.16 28.24 -8.75
CA VAL A 116 10.02 28.78 -7.40
C VAL A 116 8.91 28.03 -6.65
N THR A 117 7.72 27.88 -7.25
CA THR A 117 6.60 27.14 -6.66
C THR A 117 6.99 25.70 -6.33
N ALA A 118 7.69 25.02 -7.25
CA ALA A 118 8.15 23.66 -7.03
C ALA A 118 9.17 23.55 -5.87
N VAL A 119 10.06 24.52 -5.72
CA VAL A 119 11.06 24.55 -4.63
C VAL A 119 10.40 24.86 -3.29
N GLU A 120 9.43 25.76 -3.24
CA GLU A 120 8.68 26.10 -2.04
C GLU A 120 7.87 24.89 -1.53
N ALA A 121 7.27 24.13 -2.43
CA ALA A 121 6.52 22.92 -2.09
C ALA A 121 7.38 21.81 -1.43
N VAL A 122 8.67 21.74 -1.73
CA VAL A 122 9.60 20.78 -1.07
C VAL A 122 9.95 21.23 0.35
N GLY A 123 9.85 22.52 0.66
CA GLY A 123 10.15 23.08 1.98
C GLY A 123 9.01 22.93 3.00
N GLU A 124 7.80 22.70 2.57
CA GLU A 124 6.68 22.36 3.43
C GLU A 124 6.58 20.83 3.59
N PRO A 125 6.59 20.30 4.82
CA PRO A 125 6.22 18.90 4.99
C PRO A 125 4.84 18.74 4.39
N GLU A 126 4.66 17.75 3.52
CA GLU A 126 3.36 17.34 2.99
C GLU A 126 2.51 16.87 4.17
N VAL A 127 1.92 17.84 4.86
CA VAL A 127 0.84 17.60 5.80
C VAL A 127 -0.32 17.21 4.89
N ALA A 128 -0.48 15.89 4.72
CA ALA A 128 -1.76 15.37 4.29
C ALA A 128 -2.79 16.08 5.17
N THR A 129 -3.58 16.95 4.57
CA THR A 129 -4.64 17.70 5.23
C THR A 129 -5.64 16.72 5.83
N ARG A 130 -5.29 16.19 6.99
CA ARG A 130 -6.26 15.68 7.95
C ARG A 130 -6.74 16.91 8.68
N ALA A 131 -7.96 17.34 8.33
CA ALA A 131 -8.64 18.39 9.06
C ALA A 131 -8.59 18.07 10.55
N ASP A 132 -8.03 19.01 11.34
CA ASP A 132 -8.17 19.05 12.78
C ASP A 132 -9.65 19.01 13.14
N HIS A 133 -10.09 17.89 13.64
CA HIS A 133 -11.32 17.79 14.43
C HIS A 133 -10.93 17.21 15.79
N ASP A 134 -10.57 18.14 16.68
CA ASP A 134 -10.67 17.95 18.11
C ASP A 134 -12.15 18.06 18.44
N THR A 135 -12.79 16.99 18.81
CA THR A 135 -13.89 16.94 19.80
C THR A 135 -14.58 15.56 19.81
N ASP A 136 -14.76 15.09 21.04
CA ASP A 136 -15.76 14.14 21.54
C ASP A 136 -15.86 12.74 20.92
N LEU A 137 -15.46 11.80 21.78
CA LEU A 137 -15.76 10.38 21.73
C LEU A 137 -17.28 10.15 21.58
N ASP A 138 -17.75 10.05 20.37
CA ASP A 138 -19.04 9.43 20.08
C ASP A 138 -18.84 8.37 18.99
N ASP A 139 -19.43 7.21 19.22
CA ASP A 139 -19.25 5.89 18.57
C ASP A 139 -19.90 5.86 17.17
N SER A 140 -19.40 6.64 16.20
CA SER A 140 -19.82 6.54 14.79
C SER A 140 -18.86 7.21 13.80
N GLY A 141 -17.55 6.94 13.91
CA GLY A 141 -16.53 7.47 12.99
C GLY A 141 -16.50 6.77 11.63
N HIS A 142 -17.54 6.89 10.81
CA HIS A 142 -17.39 6.75 9.38
C HIS A 142 -16.92 8.11 8.85
N ALA A 143 -15.62 8.24 8.55
CA ALA A 143 -15.12 9.37 7.78
C ALA A 143 -15.96 9.51 6.52
N ASP A 144 -16.37 10.75 6.24
CA ASP A 144 -17.17 11.14 5.06
C ASP A 144 -16.37 10.78 3.80
N ARG A 145 -16.57 9.54 3.30
CA ARG A 145 -15.95 9.05 2.07
C ARG A 145 -16.76 9.56 0.91
N GLY A 146 -16.09 10.17 -0.05
CA GLY A 146 -16.72 10.53 -1.32
C GLY A 146 -17.35 9.29 -1.98
N PRO A 147 -18.43 9.45 -2.74
CA PRO A 147 -19.05 8.34 -3.48
C PRO A 147 -18.02 7.74 -4.46
N GLY A 148 -17.58 6.50 -4.19
CA GLY A 148 -16.64 5.74 -5.03
C GLY A 148 -15.27 5.43 -4.40
N ASP A 149 -15.00 5.87 -3.16
CA ASP A 149 -13.74 5.52 -2.47
C ASP A 149 -13.89 4.25 -1.64
N GLY A 150 -13.29 3.16 -2.12
CA GLY A 150 -13.23 1.88 -1.44
C GLY A 150 -12.29 1.91 -0.21
N GLY A 151 -12.70 1.22 0.86
CA GLY A 151 -11.91 1.13 2.09
C GLY A 151 -10.76 0.13 1.99
N VAL A 152 -9.61 0.45 2.60
CA VAL A 152 -8.46 -0.46 2.72
C VAL A 152 -8.33 -0.96 4.15
N ILE A 153 -8.39 -2.27 4.34
CA ILE A 153 -8.22 -2.96 5.62
C ILE A 153 -6.93 -3.75 5.57
N ALA A 154 -5.93 -3.38 6.37
CA ALA A 154 -4.70 -4.16 6.48
C ALA A 154 -4.82 -5.18 7.61
N VAL A 155 -4.51 -6.44 7.33
CA VAL A 155 -4.45 -7.53 8.30
C VAL A 155 -2.98 -7.76 8.64
N TRP A 156 -2.62 -7.39 9.86
CA TRP A 156 -1.27 -7.50 10.39
C TRP A 156 -1.25 -8.33 11.67
N GLY A 157 -0.09 -8.81 12.07
CA GLY A 157 0.14 -9.43 13.36
C GLY A 157 1.61 -9.78 13.55
N PRO A 158 2.09 -9.87 14.81
CA PRO A 158 3.50 -10.07 15.11
C PRO A 158 4.01 -11.45 14.63
N VAL A 159 5.31 -11.62 14.72
CA VAL A 159 5.98 -12.91 14.43
C VAL A 159 5.36 -14.07 15.21
N GLY A 160 5.33 -15.26 14.62
CA GLY A 160 4.80 -16.47 15.25
C GLY A 160 3.53 -17.00 14.60
N ALA A 161 3.23 -16.54 13.40
CA ALA A 161 2.15 -17.04 12.55
C ALA A 161 0.78 -17.11 13.27
N PRO A 162 0.24 -15.99 13.77
CA PRO A 162 -1.03 -15.97 14.50
C PRO A 162 -2.24 -16.31 13.61
N GLY A 163 -2.04 -16.49 12.31
CA GLY A 163 -3.08 -16.78 11.32
C GLY A 163 -3.55 -15.55 10.53
N ARG A 164 -2.67 -14.56 10.29
CA ARG A 164 -2.97 -13.36 9.48
C ARG A 164 -3.63 -13.71 8.16
N THR A 165 -2.97 -14.52 7.33
CA THR A 165 -3.49 -14.96 6.03
C THR A 165 -4.82 -15.69 6.14
N THR A 166 -4.98 -16.55 7.15
CA THR A 166 -6.25 -17.24 7.40
C THR A 166 -7.38 -16.24 7.67
N VAL A 167 -7.11 -15.21 8.49
CA VAL A 167 -8.08 -14.14 8.77
C VAL A 167 -8.34 -13.32 7.51
N ALA A 168 -7.30 -12.88 6.81
CA ALA A 168 -7.43 -12.06 5.60
C ALA A 168 -8.25 -12.74 4.50
N VAL A 169 -7.93 -14.00 4.18
CA VAL A 169 -8.62 -14.79 3.16
C VAL A 169 -10.11 -14.98 3.50
N ASN A 170 -10.39 -15.39 4.73
CA ASN A 170 -11.77 -15.71 5.11
C ASN A 170 -12.60 -14.45 5.40
N LEU A 171 -12.00 -13.38 5.91
CA LEU A 171 -12.66 -12.08 6.03
C LEU A 171 -13.04 -11.53 4.65
N ALA A 172 -12.11 -11.55 3.68
CA ALA A 172 -12.39 -11.12 2.31
C ALA A 172 -13.53 -11.93 1.68
N ALA A 173 -13.55 -13.24 1.92
CA ALA A 173 -14.62 -14.10 1.47
C ALA A 173 -15.97 -13.77 2.12
N GLU A 174 -16.03 -13.48 3.43
CA GLU A 174 -17.26 -13.07 4.11
C GLU A 174 -17.73 -11.68 3.66
N LEU A 175 -16.84 -10.74 3.44
CA LEU A 175 -17.17 -9.42 2.90
C LEU A 175 -17.80 -9.52 1.49
N ALA A 176 -17.27 -10.38 0.63
CA ALA A 176 -17.85 -10.63 -0.69
C ALA A 176 -19.27 -11.26 -0.61
N GLN A 177 -19.59 -12.00 0.48
CA GLN A 177 -20.95 -12.51 0.73
C GLN A 177 -21.98 -11.41 0.97
N THR A 178 -21.55 -10.22 1.37
CA THR A 178 -22.46 -9.08 1.58
C THR A 178 -22.86 -8.38 0.28
N GLY A 179 -22.31 -8.81 -0.85
CA GLY A 179 -22.53 -8.21 -2.16
C GLY A 179 -21.53 -7.10 -2.53
N LEU A 180 -20.55 -6.85 -1.66
CA LEU A 180 -19.46 -5.92 -1.96
C LEU A 180 -18.49 -6.52 -2.98
N SER A 181 -17.92 -5.66 -3.83
CA SER A 181 -16.75 -6.00 -4.63
C SER A 181 -15.51 -5.94 -3.72
N VAL A 182 -14.82 -7.06 -3.55
CA VAL A 182 -13.68 -7.20 -2.65
C VAL A 182 -12.42 -7.54 -3.43
N LEU A 183 -11.34 -6.85 -3.08
CA LEU A 183 -9.99 -7.16 -3.55
C LEU A 183 -9.15 -7.65 -2.38
N LEU A 184 -8.63 -8.88 -2.44
CA LEU A 184 -7.66 -9.40 -1.50
C LEU A 184 -6.25 -9.27 -2.09
N ILE A 185 -5.33 -8.68 -1.34
CA ILE A 185 -3.95 -8.46 -1.77
C ILE A 185 -3.01 -9.16 -0.80
N ASP A 186 -2.07 -9.96 -1.31
CA ASP A 186 -0.99 -10.56 -0.53
C ASP A 186 0.27 -9.69 -0.63
N ALA A 187 0.56 -8.97 0.44
CA ALA A 187 1.73 -8.10 0.58
C ALA A 187 2.79 -8.65 1.55
N ASP A 188 2.67 -9.93 1.99
CA ASP A 188 3.68 -10.57 2.83
C ASP A 188 4.93 -10.93 2.02
N THR A 189 6.01 -10.19 2.23
CA THR A 189 7.30 -10.39 1.54
C THR A 189 8.14 -11.54 2.12
N TYR A 190 7.71 -12.14 3.23
CA TYR A 190 8.40 -13.26 3.88
C TYR A 190 7.77 -14.60 3.56
N GLY A 191 6.44 -14.68 3.63
CA GLY A 191 5.71 -15.94 3.55
C GLY A 191 4.38 -15.81 2.80
N SER A 192 4.38 -15.09 1.68
CA SER A 192 3.25 -14.97 0.77
C SER A 192 2.56 -16.32 0.57
N SER A 193 1.28 -16.44 0.95
CA SER A 193 0.58 -17.73 0.98
C SER A 193 -0.90 -17.68 0.60
N VAL A 194 -1.43 -16.52 0.23
CA VAL A 194 -2.84 -16.38 -0.21
C VAL A 194 -3.13 -17.27 -1.42
N ALA A 195 -2.19 -17.34 -2.38
CA ALA A 195 -2.34 -18.21 -3.55
C ALA A 195 -2.52 -19.68 -3.16
N GLN A 196 -1.71 -20.18 -2.22
CA GLN A 196 -1.77 -21.55 -1.73
C GLN A 196 -3.07 -21.82 -0.94
N HIS A 197 -3.49 -20.88 -0.08
CA HIS A 197 -4.75 -20.98 0.65
C HIS A 197 -5.96 -21.12 -0.27
N LEU A 198 -5.92 -20.49 -1.43
CA LEU A 198 -7.03 -20.47 -2.40
C LEU A 198 -6.82 -21.42 -3.59
N GLY A 199 -5.77 -22.25 -3.56
CA GLY A 199 -5.47 -23.20 -4.63
C GLY A 199 -5.25 -22.55 -5.99
N LEU A 200 -4.69 -21.33 -6.00
CA LEU A 200 -4.38 -20.60 -7.21
C LEU A 200 -3.03 -21.06 -7.75
N LEU A 201 -2.99 -21.41 -9.03
CA LEU A 201 -1.72 -21.61 -9.73
C LEU A 201 -1.15 -20.22 -10.07
N ASP A 202 -0.04 -19.87 -9.42
CA ASP A 202 0.55 -18.54 -9.54
C ASP A 202 1.84 -18.61 -10.37
N GLU A 203 1.70 -18.58 -11.67
CA GLU A 203 2.83 -18.49 -12.60
C GLU A 203 3.42 -17.07 -12.64
N ALA A 204 2.57 -16.05 -12.41
CA ALA A 204 2.97 -14.65 -12.40
C ALA A 204 2.32 -13.90 -11.23
N PRO A 205 3.11 -13.50 -10.19
CA PRO A 205 2.61 -12.79 -9.02
C PRO A 205 1.83 -11.53 -9.39
N GLY A 206 0.57 -11.46 -8.98
CA GLY A 206 -0.34 -10.38 -9.33
C GLY A 206 0.15 -9.02 -8.85
N LEU A 207 0.50 -8.91 -7.55
CA LEU A 207 0.95 -7.66 -6.95
C LEU A 207 2.27 -7.15 -7.56
N ALA A 208 3.24 -8.05 -7.83
CA ALA A 208 4.49 -7.66 -8.49
C ALA A 208 4.25 -7.18 -9.92
N GLY A 209 3.27 -7.76 -10.64
CA GLY A 209 2.87 -7.30 -11.97
C GLY A 209 2.30 -5.89 -11.95
N VAL A 210 1.38 -5.63 -11.02
CA VAL A 210 0.77 -4.31 -10.82
C VAL A 210 1.82 -3.29 -10.35
N SER A 211 2.70 -3.66 -9.40
CA SER A 211 3.78 -2.79 -8.92
C SER A 211 4.72 -2.35 -10.05
N ARG A 212 5.07 -3.27 -10.97
CA ARG A 212 5.86 -2.91 -12.16
C ARG A 212 5.12 -1.97 -13.11
N ALA A 213 3.82 -2.19 -13.32
CA ALA A 213 3.01 -1.28 -14.12
C ALA A 213 2.92 0.11 -13.48
N ALA A 214 2.70 0.16 -12.15
CA ALA A 214 2.67 1.38 -11.36
C ALA A 214 3.99 2.15 -11.42
N ASN A 215 5.13 1.45 -11.33
CA ASN A 215 6.45 2.08 -11.46
C ASN A 215 6.65 2.78 -12.81
N ASN A 216 5.98 2.30 -13.86
CA ASN A 216 5.99 2.91 -15.18
C ASN A 216 4.84 3.92 -15.41
N GLY A 217 4.13 4.33 -14.36
CA GLY A 217 3.01 5.27 -14.45
C GLY A 217 1.73 4.69 -15.09
N ARG A 218 1.55 3.36 -15.10
CA ARG A 218 0.46 2.67 -15.81
C ARG A 218 -0.37 1.82 -14.86
N VAL A 219 -0.91 2.41 -13.80
CA VAL A 219 -1.80 1.70 -12.88
C VAL A 219 -3.19 2.34 -12.88
N ASP A 220 -4.16 1.55 -13.29
CA ASP A 220 -5.57 1.86 -13.34
C ASP A 220 -6.42 0.62 -13.01
N ALA A 221 -7.74 0.76 -13.01
CA ALA A 221 -8.67 -0.33 -12.74
C ALA A 221 -8.51 -1.49 -13.75
N ASP A 222 -8.16 -1.21 -15.00
CA ASP A 222 -7.97 -2.24 -16.05
C ASP A 222 -6.68 -3.03 -15.79
N VAL A 223 -5.60 -2.37 -15.38
CA VAL A 223 -4.35 -3.05 -14.98
C VAL A 223 -4.61 -3.94 -13.77
N LEU A 224 -5.30 -3.44 -12.76
CA LEU A 224 -5.68 -4.23 -11.58
C LEU A 224 -6.52 -5.45 -12.00
N ALA A 225 -7.54 -5.25 -12.83
CA ALA A 225 -8.42 -6.32 -13.31
C ALA A 225 -7.66 -7.41 -14.08
N ARG A 226 -6.68 -7.04 -14.91
CA ARG A 226 -5.86 -8.01 -15.68
C ARG A 226 -4.94 -8.86 -14.78
N HIS A 227 -4.47 -8.34 -13.65
CA HIS A 227 -3.57 -9.03 -12.75
C HIS A 227 -4.28 -9.70 -11.58
N ALA A 228 -5.50 -9.25 -11.23
CA ALA A 228 -6.32 -9.86 -10.19
C ALA A 228 -7.06 -11.09 -10.74
N ARG A 229 -7.05 -12.17 -9.97
CA ARG A 229 -7.78 -13.40 -10.30
C ARG A 229 -9.11 -13.41 -9.56
N GLU A 230 -10.20 -13.60 -10.27
CA GLU A 230 -11.51 -13.84 -9.64
C GLU A 230 -11.53 -15.27 -9.08
N VAL A 231 -11.78 -15.39 -7.78
CA VAL A 231 -11.85 -16.68 -7.07
C VAL A 231 -13.29 -17.15 -6.94
N VAL A 232 -14.13 -16.24 -6.47
CA VAL A 232 -15.59 -16.40 -6.38
C VAL A 232 -16.22 -15.05 -6.77
N SER A 233 -17.51 -15.08 -7.08
CA SER A 233 -18.21 -13.84 -7.44
C SER A 233 -18.04 -12.77 -6.36
N GLY A 234 -17.58 -11.59 -6.75
CA GLY A 234 -17.33 -10.47 -5.85
C GLY A 234 -15.97 -10.50 -5.14
N LEU A 235 -15.17 -11.58 -5.26
CA LEU A 235 -13.81 -11.63 -4.68
C LEU A 235 -12.75 -11.82 -5.74
N ARG A 236 -11.89 -10.83 -5.89
CA ARG A 236 -10.68 -10.89 -6.72
C ARG A 236 -9.43 -10.90 -5.84
N VAL A 237 -8.35 -11.50 -6.32
CA VAL A 237 -7.10 -11.69 -5.59
C VAL A 237 -5.91 -11.22 -6.41
N LEU A 238 -5.11 -10.34 -5.85
CA LEU A 238 -3.74 -10.06 -6.28
C LEU A 238 -2.79 -10.92 -5.43
N THR A 239 -2.27 -11.97 -6.04
CA THR A 239 -1.32 -12.87 -5.38
C THR A 239 0.00 -12.15 -5.11
N GLY A 240 0.68 -12.55 -4.04
CA GLY A 240 1.94 -11.99 -3.63
C GLY A 240 3.15 -12.54 -4.39
N ILE A 241 4.35 -12.33 -3.88
CA ILE A 241 5.58 -12.80 -4.52
C ILE A 241 5.75 -14.31 -4.36
N SER A 242 6.14 -15.01 -5.43
CA SER A 242 6.30 -16.47 -5.43
C SER A 242 7.54 -16.96 -4.66
N ARG A 243 8.50 -16.09 -4.43
CA ARG A 243 9.73 -16.36 -3.64
C ARG A 243 10.10 -15.13 -2.84
N SER A 244 10.46 -15.34 -1.56
CA SER A 244 10.80 -14.22 -0.66
C SER A 244 11.95 -13.33 -1.18
N GLY A 245 12.88 -13.87 -1.98
CA GLY A 245 13.95 -13.08 -2.61
C GLY A 245 13.49 -12.07 -3.67
N ARG A 246 12.21 -12.12 -4.09
CA ARG A 246 11.64 -11.17 -5.05
C ARG A 246 11.03 -9.92 -4.39
N TRP A 247 11.17 -9.76 -3.09
CA TRP A 247 10.67 -8.59 -2.36
C TRP A 247 11.11 -7.23 -2.97
N PRO A 248 12.29 -7.08 -3.62
CA PRO A 248 12.65 -5.80 -4.22
C PRO A 248 11.76 -5.34 -5.39
N GLU A 249 10.86 -6.22 -5.87
CA GLU A 249 9.87 -5.86 -6.89
C GLU A 249 8.69 -5.06 -6.31
N LEU A 250 8.48 -5.11 -4.97
CA LEU A 250 7.42 -4.39 -4.26
C LEU A 250 7.99 -3.14 -3.60
N ARG A 251 8.20 -2.10 -4.40
CA ARG A 251 8.77 -0.84 -3.91
C ARG A 251 7.68 0.06 -3.33
N PRO A 252 7.93 0.72 -2.19
CA PRO A 252 6.95 1.63 -1.59
C PRO A 252 6.40 2.67 -2.56
N SER A 253 7.26 3.33 -3.34
CA SER A 253 6.87 4.33 -4.34
C SER A 253 5.92 3.82 -5.43
N SER A 254 6.04 2.54 -5.81
CA SER A 254 5.11 1.89 -6.74
C SER A 254 3.82 1.50 -6.03
N LEU A 255 3.92 1.02 -4.79
CA LEU A 255 2.78 0.58 -4.00
C LEU A 255 1.85 1.74 -3.61
N GLU A 256 2.36 2.94 -3.35
CA GLU A 256 1.55 4.15 -3.15
C GLU A 256 0.53 4.35 -4.28
N ALA A 257 0.98 4.21 -5.53
CA ALA A 257 0.09 4.30 -6.68
C ALA A 257 -0.89 3.11 -6.77
N VAL A 258 -0.47 1.92 -6.32
CA VAL A 258 -1.37 0.76 -6.23
C VAL A 258 -2.45 1.03 -5.19
N TRP A 259 -2.10 1.54 -3.99
CA TRP A 259 -3.08 1.85 -2.95
C TRP A 259 -4.10 2.92 -3.39
N ALA A 260 -3.66 3.92 -4.13
CA ALA A 260 -4.57 4.90 -4.73
C ALA A 260 -5.51 4.26 -5.74
N ALA A 261 -5.01 3.40 -6.62
CA ALA A 261 -5.80 2.76 -7.66
C ALA A 261 -6.83 1.74 -7.12
N VAL A 262 -6.49 0.98 -6.06
CA VAL A 262 -7.42 -0.03 -5.51
C VAL A 262 -8.66 0.57 -4.89
N ARG A 263 -8.58 1.82 -4.39
CA ARG A 263 -9.75 2.54 -3.84
C ARG A 263 -10.85 2.75 -4.87
N HIS A 264 -10.49 2.87 -6.14
CA HIS A 264 -11.44 3.02 -7.24
C HIS A 264 -11.81 1.68 -7.91
N ALA A 265 -11.15 0.59 -7.55
CA ALA A 265 -11.33 -0.72 -8.20
C ALA A 265 -12.21 -1.70 -7.41
N ALA A 266 -12.42 -1.47 -6.12
CA ALA A 266 -13.23 -2.32 -5.25
C ALA A 266 -13.86 -1.51 -4.11
N ASP A 267 -15.01 -1.97 -3.59
CA ASP A 267 -15.66 -1.35 -2.43
C ASP A 267 -14.83 -1.56 -1.15
N VAL A 268 -14.14 -2.69 -1.05
CA VAL A 268 -13.25 -3.01 0.06
C VAL A 268 -12.01 -3.74 -0.46
N THR A 269 -10.84 -3.29 -0.02
CA THR A 269 -9.56 -3.99 -0.23
C THR A 269 -9.06 -4.54 1.09
N VAL A 270 -8.80 -5.85 1.16
CA VAL A 270 -8.17 -6.52 2.31
C VAL A 270 -6.72 -6.81 1.94
N VAL A 271 -5.78 -6.37 2.77
CA VAL A 271 -4.35 -6.56 2.52
C VAL A 271 -3.77 -7.50 3.59
N ASP A 272 -3.28 -8.67 3.17
CA ASP A 272 -2.50 -9.59 4.03
C ASP A 272 -1.06 -9.07 4.13
N ALA A 273 -0.73 -8.43 5.25
CA ALA A 273 0.57 -7.79 5.46
C ALA A 273 1.57 -8.72 6.16
N GLY A 274 2.86 -8.51 5.91
CA GLY A 274 3.94 -9.19 6.62
C GLY A 274 3.98 -8.83 8.11
N PHE A 275 4.79 -9.55 8.87
CA PHE A 275 4.85 -9.36 10.33
C PHE A 275 5.82 -8.27 10.79
N CYS A 276 6.86 -8.00 10.01
CA CYS A 276 7.99 -7.17 10.45
C CYS A 276 7.71 -5.69 10.21
N LEU A 277 7.87 -4.90 11.28
CA LEU A 277 7.69 -3.44 11.28
C LEU A 277 9.02 -2.69 11.34
N GLU A 278 10.16 -3.41 11.36
CA GLU A 278 11.47 -2.77 11.43
C GLU A 278 11.69 -1.87 10.19
N ARG A 279 12.08 -0.63 10.45
CA ARG A 279 12.56 0.31 9.44
C ARG A 279 14.07 0.16 9.35
N ASP A 280 14.59 -0.23 8.19
CA ASP A 280 16.03 -0.36 7.93
C ASP A 280 16.75 1.01 7.88
N ASP A 281 16.39 1.94 8.78
CA ASP A 281 16.87 3.32 8.75
C ASP A 281 18.35 3.44 9.14
N GLU A 282 18.89 2.47 9.91
CA GLU A 282 20.28 2.50 10.37
C GLU A 282 21.32 2.01 9.33
N ILE A 283 20.90 1.27 8.32
CA ILE A 283 21.81 0.66 7.34
C ILE A 283 21.91 1.47 6.05
N SER A 284 20.99 2.38 5.79
CA SER A 284 20.99 3.09 4.53
C SER A 284 21.24 4.59 4.71
N PHE A 285 22.52 4.94 4.75
CA PHE A 285 22.96 6.24 4.21
C PHE A 285 22.59 6.36 2.71
N ASP A 286 22.16 5.27 2.08
CA ASP A 286 21.61 5.22 0.72
C ASP A 286 20.07 5.14 0.81
N ILE A 287 19.43 6.30 0.82
CA ILE A 287 17.97 6.50 0.83
C ILE A 287 17.26 5.71 -0.30
N ALA A 288 18.02 5.21 -1.23
CA ALA A 288 17.59 4.56 -2.46
C ALA A 288 17.54 3.03 -2.42
N ALA A 289 18.01 2.38 -1.34
CA ALA A 289 17.99 0.93 -1.25
C ALA A 289 16.55 0.42 -1.04
N PRO A 290 16.13 -0.65 -1.75
CA PRO A 290 14.84 -1.28 -1.49
C PRO A 290 14.78 -1.75 -0.04
N ARG A 291 13.66 -1.50 0.66
CA ARG A 291 13.44 -1.91 2.06
C ARG A 291 12.61 -3.18 2.11
N ARG A 292 13.10 -4.21 2.78
CA ARG A 292 12.42 -5.50 2.84
C ARG A 292 11.00 -5.40 3.42
N ASN A 293 10.83 -4.58 4.43
CA ASN A 293 9.55 -4.37 5.11
C ASN A 293 8.71 -3.26 4.46
N GLY A 294 9.21 -2.64 3.40
CA GLY A 294 8.57 -1.50 2.74
C GLY A 294 7.15 -1.79 2.25
N ALA A 295 6.88 -3.00 1.76
CA ALA A 295 5.52 -3.38 1.34
C ALA A 295 4.55 -3.47 2.53
N THR A 296 4.98 -4.05 3.64
CA THR A 296 4.18 -4.13 4.88
C THR A 296 3.90 -2.75 5.45
N ILE A 297 4.94 -1.93 5.60
CA ILE A 297 4.82 -0.57 6.16
C ILE A 297 3.93 0.29 5.27
N SER A 298 4.18 0.30 3.96
CA SER A 298 3.35 1.03 2.99
C SER A 298 1.88 0.61 3.02
N ALA A 299 1.58 -0.70 3.13
CA ALA A 299 0.22 -1.19 3.24
C ALA A 299 -0.48 -0.70 4.52
N LEU A 300 0.25 -0.68 5.64
CA LEU A 300 -0.27 -0.20 6.93
C LEU A 300 -0.50 1.31 6.93
N GLU A 301 0.43 2.09 6.40
CA GLU A 301 0.35 3.56 6.32
C GLU A 301 -0.82 4.04 5.43
N HIS A 302 -1.20 3.25 4.42
CA HIS A 302 -2.31 3.58 3.52
C HIS A 302 -3.65 2.90 3.88
N ALA A 303 -3.66 2.12 4.97
CA ALA A 303 -4.89 1.49 5.44
C ALA A 303 -5.81 2.49 6.16
N ASP A 304 -7.11 2.35 5.94
CA ASP A 304 -8.15 3.06 6.70
C ASP A 304 -8.43 2.38 8.04
N HIS A 305 -8.10 1.09 8.13
CA HIS A 305 -8.29 0.28 9.33
C HIS A 305 -7.25 -0.84 9.40
N VAL A 306 -6.70 -1.11 10.56
CA VAL A 306 -5.77 -2.22 10.78
C VAL A 306 -6.40 -3.27 11.68
N LEU A 307 -6.40 -4.53 11.22
CA LEU A 307 -6.73 -5.68 12.05
C LEU A 307 -5.43 -6.29 12.58
N ALA A 308 -5.18 -6.11 13.89
CA ALA A 308 -4.02 -6.68 14.57
C ALA A 308 -4.36 -8.09 15.09
N VAL A 309 -3.85 -9.12 14.40
CA VAL A 309 -4.13 -10.52 14.70
C VAL A 309 -3.10 -11.10 15.67
N GLY A 310 -3.56 -11.62 16.82
CA GLY A 310 -2.73 -12.34 17.79
C GLY A 310 -3.21 -13.77 18.03
N ALA A 311 -2.32 -14.66 18.46
CA ALA A 311 -2.72 -15.99 18.91
C ALA A 311 -3.19 -15.99 20.36
N GLY A 312 -4.24 -16.75 20.67
CA GLY A 312 -4.90 -16.85 21.98
C GLY A 312 -4.14 -17.69 23.01
N ASP A 313 -2.82 -17.68 22.96
CA ASP A 313 -1.96 -18.31 23.97
C ASP A 313 -1.01 -17.27 24.61
N PRO A 314 -0.42 -17.55 25.80
CA PRO A 314 0.39 -16.57 26.51
C PRO A 314 1.55 -15.98 25.71
N ILE A 315 2.18 -16.77 24.86
CA ILE A 315 3.31 -16.30 24.02
C ILE A 315 2.79 -15.39 22.92
N GLY A 316 1.70 -15.80 22.25
CA GLY A 316 1.05 -14.99 21.21
C GLY A 316 0.54 -13.67 21.74
N LEU A 317 -0.10 -13.66 22.92
CA LEU A 317 -0.59 -12.45 23.58
C LEU A 317 0.57 -11.51 23.95
N ALA A 318 1.66 -12.04 24.54
CA ALA A 318 2.83 -11.23 24.87
C ALA A 318 3.50 -10.59 23.63
N ARG A 319 3.52 -11.30 22.50
CA ARG A 319 4.00 -10.76 21.22
C ARG A 319 3.06 -9.68 20.68
N LEU A 320 1.75 -9.93 20.74
CA LEU A 320 0.75 -8.96 20.29
C LEU A 320 0.81 -7.66 21.10
N VAL A 321 0.89 -7.75 22.43
CA VAL A 321 0.99 -6.57 23.31
C VAL A 321 2.20 -5.70 22.94
N ARG A 322 3.37 -6.31 22.74
CA ARG A 322 4.57 -5.59 22.28
C ARG A 322 4.40 -5.00 20.88
N GLY A 323 3.96 -5.82 19.93
CA GLY A 323 3.80 -5.38 18.57
C GLY A 323 2.71 -4.31 18.36
N LEU A 324 1.72 -4.20 19.26
CA LEU A 324 0.76 -3.09 19.24
C LEU A 324 1.40 -1.74 19.59
N GLY A 325 2.47 -1.73 20.40
CA GLY A 325 3.28 -0.54 20.64
C GLY A 325 3.95 -0.09 19.36
N ASP A 326 4.72 -0.99 18.74
CA ASP A 326 5.44 -0.73 17.49
C ASP A 326 4.48 -0.33 16.34
N LEU A 327 3.32 -0.99 16.26
CA LEU A 327 2.31 -0.69 15.24
C LEU A 327 1.75 0.73 15.37
N ARG A 328 1.48 1.20 16.60
CA ARG A 328 0.97 2.56 16.82
C ARG A 328 1.98 3.65 16.43
N GLU A 329 3.27 3.35 16.53
CA GLU A 329 4.33 4.26 16.06
C GLU A 329 4.37 4.34 14.52
N ILE A 330 4.06 3.24 13.83
CA ILE A 330 4.04 3.20 12.36
C ILE A 330 2.79 3.90 11.81
N VAL A 331 1.63 3.69 12.44
CA VAL A 331 0.33 4.17 11.94
C VAL A 331 -0.40 5.05 12.97
N PRO A 332 0.15 6.21 13.33
CA PRO A 332 -0.49 7.11 14.28
C PRO A 332 -1.85 7.57 13.72
N GLY A 333 -2.91 7.39 14.53
CA GLY A 333 -4.26 7.84 14.17
C GLY A 333 -5.06 6.90 13.25
N VAL A 334 -4.49 5.77 12.79
CA VAL A 334 -5.27 4.74 12.09
C VAL A 334 -6.01 3.87 13.11
N PRO A 335 -7.31 3.62 12.95
CA PRO A 335 -8.06 2.73 13.83
C PRO A 335 -7.49 1.30 13.81
N ILE A 336 -7.23 0.74 15.01
CA ILE A 336 -6.70 -0.61 15.16
C ILE A 336 -7.72 -1.47 15.92
N SER A 337 -8.20 -2.54 15.29
CA SER A 337 -9.00 -3.57 15.94
C SER A 337 -8.17 -4.82 16.22
N VAL A 338 -8.24 -5.31 17.44
CA VAL A 338 -7.52 -6.53 17.86
C VAL A 338 -8.38 -7.75 17.61
N VAL A 339 -7.82 -8.74 16.92
CA VAL A 339 -8.44 -10.05 16.67
C VAL A 339 -7.60 -11.14 17.33
N ILE A 340 -8.21 -11.89 18.23
CA ILE A 340 -7.55 -13.03 18.87
C ILE A 340 -7.95 -14.30 18.16
N ASN A 341 -6.99 -14.95 17.54
CA ASN A 341 -7.16 -16.19 16.79
C ASN A 341 -6.71 -17.41 17.60
N ARG A 342 -7.14 -18.61 17.20
CA ARG A 342 -6.80 -19.88 17.85
C ARG A 342 -7.16 -19.93 19.33
N VAL A 343 -8.30 -19.36 19.68
CA VAL A 343 -8.79 -19.35 21.06
C VAL A 343 -9.21 -20.75 21.48
N ARG A 344 -8.66 -21.24 22.58
CA ARG A 344 -8.95 -22.58 23.13
C ARG A 344 -8.85 -22.60 24.64
N SER A 345 -9.76 -23.32 25.28
CA SER A 345 -9.84 -23.45 26.74
C SER A 345 -8.63 -24.21 27.35
N SER A 346 -8.00 -25.11 26.56
CA SER A 346 -6.82 -25.87 27.02
C SER A 346 -5.61 -25.00 27.36
N VAL A 347 -5.56 -23.74 26.87
CA VAL A 347 -4.44 -22.83 27.09
C VAL A 347 -4.84 -21.58 27.89
N ALA A 348 -6.03 -21.06 27.65
CA ALA A 348 -6.50 -19.81 28.26
C ALA A 348 -7.53 -20.03 29.40
N GLY A 349 -7.76 -21.28 29.81
CA GLY A 349 -8.70 -21.60 30.89
C GLY A 349 -10.15 -21.79 30.43
N PRO A 350 -11.08 -22.04 31.39
CA PRO A 350 -12.46 -22.41 31.10
C PRO A 350 -13.28 -21.30 30.42
N GLU A 351 -12.93 -20.04 30.66
CA GLU A 351 -13.55 -18.87 30.04
C GLU A 351 -12.52 -18.08 29.22
N PRO A 352 -12.03 -18.65 28.11
CA PRO A 352 -10.85 -18.17 27.42
C PRO A 352 -11.00 -16.72 26.92
N GLU A 353 -12.15 -16.36 26.42
CA GLU A 353 -12.41 -15.01 25.90
C GLU A 353 -12.33 -13.95 27.01
N ARG A 354 -12.92 -14.25 28.19
CA ARG A 354 -12.88 -13.35 29.34
C ARG A 354 -11.46 -13.16 29.88
N GLU A 355 -10.72 -14.28 30.02
CA GLU A 355 -9.33 -14.25 30.52
C GLU A 355 -8.42 -13.47 29.57
N ILE A 356 -8.55 -13.71 28.25
CA ILE A 356 -7.79 -13.00 27.24
C ILE A 356 -8.19 -11.52 27.18
N ALA A 357 -9.48 -11.18 27.23
CA ALA A 357 -9.95 -9.80 27.27
C ALA A 357 -9.39 -9.04 28.47
N GLY A 358 -9.39 -9.67 29.67
CA GLY A 358 -8.81 -9.10 30.87
C GLY A 358 -7.30 -8.83 30.74
N ALA A 359 -6.57 -9.77 30.13
CA ALA A 359 -5.14 -9.59 29.85
C ALA A 359 -4.88 -8.47 28.86
N MET A 360 -5.62 -8.43 27.74
CA MET A 360 -5.45 -7.37 26.72
C MET A 360 -5.80 -5.99 27.26
N SER A 361 -6.87 -5.87 28.05
CA SER A 361 -7.22 -4.63 28.71
C SER A 361 -6.11 -4.15 29.67
N ARG A 362 -5.57 -5.07 30.47
CA ARG A 362 -4.52 -4.75 31.47
C ARG A 362 -3.19 -4.35 30.85
N TYR A 363 -2.74 -5.07 29.81
CA TYR A 363 -1.37 -4.95 29.29
C TYR A 363 -1.26 -4.12 28.00
N ALA A 364 -2.34 -3.97 27.25
CA ALA A 364 -2.37 -3.20 26.00
C ALA A 364 -3.40 -2.05 26.00
N GLY A 365 -4.26 -1.98 27.04
CA GLY A 365 -5.32 -0.97 27.13
C GLY A 365 -6.40 -1.10 26.05
N VAL A 366 -6.60 -2.31 25.46
CA VAL A 366 -7.53 -2.54 24.37
C VAL A 366 -8.45 -3.73 24.65
N ALA A 367 -9.68 -3.66 24.17
CA ALA A 367 -10.59 -4.81 24.15
C ALA A 367 -10.52 -5.49 22.76
N PRO A 368 -10.42 -6.83 22.68
CA PRO A 368 -10.48 -7.51 21.40
C PRO A 368 -11.84 -7.32 20.71
N ALA A 369 -11.80 -7.04 19.41
CA ALA A 369 -12.97 -6.89 18.57
C ALA A 369 -13.60 -8.25 18.20
N ALA A 370 -12.77 -9.29 18.11
CA ALA A 370 -13.23 -10.65 17.82
C ALA A 370 -12.32 -11.70 18.46
N PHE A 371 -12.94 -12.84 18.79
CA PHE A 371 -12.29 -14.07 19.21
C PHE A 371 -12.62 -15.17 18.21
N ILE A 372 -11.60 -15.73 17.56
CA ILE A 372 -11.76 -16.80 16.57
C ILE A 372 -11.35 -18.11 17.24
N PRO A 373 -12.29 -19.05 17.46
CA PRO A 373 -11.96 -20.34 18.04
C PRO A 373 -10.97 -21.14 17.22
N ASP A 374 -10.17 -21.96 17.87
CA ASP A 374 -9.28 -22.91 17.20
C ASP A 374 -10.12 -24.02 16.55
N ASP A 375 -10.14 -24.05 15.22
CA ASP A 375 -10.96 -24.96 14.41
C ASP A 375 -10.10 -25.63 13.32
N PRO A 376 -9.14 -26.50 13.73
CA PRO A 376 -8.20 -27.09 12.79
C PRO A 376 -8.89 -27.95 11.73
N ALA A 377 -10.00 -28.63 12.07
CA ALA A 377 -10.69 -29.51 11.13
C ALA A 377 -11.26 -28.73 9.93
N ALA A 378 -11.91 -27.59 10.18
CA ALA A 378 -12.47 -26.74 9.14
C ALA A 378 -11.36 -26.02 8.34
N LEU A 379 -10.34 -25.48 9.04
CA LEU A 379 -9.24 -24.76 8.41
C LEU A 379 -8.34 -25.66 7.56
N ASP A 380 -8.03 -26.88 8.03
CA ASP A 380 -7.27 -27.87 7.27
C ASP A 380 -8.04 -28.33 6.03
N ALA A 381 -9.36 -28.51 6.14
CA ALA A 381 -10.19 -28.83 4.99
C ALA A 381 -10.20 -27.70 3.96
N ALA A 382 -10.25 -26.46 4.41
CA ALA A 382 -10.18 -25.27 3.55
C ALA A 382 -8.86 -25.20 2.78
N VAL A 383 -7.72 -25.28 3.49
CA VAL A 383 -6.38 -25.22 2.88
C VAL A 383 -6.15 -26.39 1.92
N ARG A 384 -6.50 -27.63 2.30
CA ARG A 384 -6.37 -28.79 1.41
C ARG A 384 -7.21 -28.68 0.15
N GLY A 385 -8.40 -28.06 0.25
CA GLY A 385 -9.28 -27.84 -0.89
C GLY A 385 -8.91 -26.63 -1.71
N GLY A 386 -8.00 -25.77 -1.22
CA GLY A 386 -7.76 -24.46 -1.77
C GLY A 386 -9.03 -23.59 -1.77
N LEU A 387 -9.82 -23.61 -0.70
CA LEU A 387 -11.16 -23.05 -0.56
C LEU A 387 -11.24 -22.17 0.68
N SER A 388 -12.22 -21.26 0.71
CA SER A 388 -12.54 -20.50 1.93
C SER A 388 -13.44 -21.31 2.88
N LEU A 389 -13.54 -20.87 4.14
CA LEU A 389 -14.50 -21.45 5.10
C LEU A 389 -15.96 -21.29 4.64
N VAL A 390 -16.25 -20.24 3.87
CA VAL A 390 -17.57 -20.03 3.26
C VAL A 390 -17.97 -21.23 2.42
N GLU A 391 -17.03 -21.80 1.68
CA GLU A 391 -17.26 -22.89 0.73
C GLU A 391 -17.28 -24.27 1.41
N VAL A 392 -16.36 -24.54 2.34
CA VAL A 392 -16.14 -25.89 2.84
C VAL A 392 -16.76 -26.16 4.22
N ALA A 393 -16.89 -25.14 5.06
CA ALA A 393 -17.31 -25.30 6.44
C ALA A 393 -18.29 -24.19 6.88
N PRO A 394 -19.49 -24.11 6.25
CA PRO A 394 -20.42 -23.00 6.49
C PRO A 394 -20.90 -22.89 7.95
N GLY A 395 -20.84 -23.95 8.72
CA GLY A 395 -21.22 -24.01 10.14
C GLY A 395 -20.05 -23.89 11.12
N SER A 396 -18.82 -23.72 10.65
CA SER A 396 -17.62 -23.66 11.49
C SER A 396 -17.70 -22.51 12.52
N PRO A 397 -17.34 -22.77 13.79
CA PRO A 397 -17.24 -21.72 14.80
C PRO A 397 -16.27 -20.60 14.41
N ALA A 398 -15.14 -20.93 13.79
CA ALA A 398 -14.19 -19.94 13.27
C ALA A 398 -14.84 -19.06 12.21
N ARG A 399 -15.63 -19.62 11.30
CA ARG A 399 -16.39 -18.85 10.31
C ARG A 399 -17.41 -17.93 10.97
N GLN A 400 -18.16 -18.40 11.98
CA GLN A 400 -19.15 -17.56 12.66
C GLN A 400 -18.51 -16.32 13.31
N ALA A 401 -17.33 -16.47 13.89
CA ALA A 401 -16.57 -15.35 14.43
C ALA A 401 -16.17 -14.34 13.33
N LEU A 402 -15.76 -14.83 12.16
CA LEU A 402 -15.39 -13.98 11.01
C LEU A 402 -16.59 -13.26 10.39
N ILE A 403 -17.76 -13.89 10.34
CA ILE A 403 -19.04 -13.23 9.99
C ILE A 403 -19.32 -12.05 10.93
N GLY A 404 -19.16 -12.28 12.24
CA GLY A 404 -19.34 -11.22 13.24
C GLY A 404 -18.34 -10.08 13.09
N LEU A 405 -17.08 -10.39 12.75
CA LEU A 405 -16.04 -9.41 12.47
C LEU A 405 -16.37 -8.60 11.20
N ALA A 406 -16.75 -9.25 10.10
CA ALA A 406 -17.14 -8.59 8.87
C ALA A 406 -18.31 -7.63 9.07
N GLY A 407 -19.33 -8.03 9.83
CA GLY A 407 -20.46 -7.17 10.18
C GLY A 407 -20.07 -5.93 10.98
N LYS A 408 -19.11 -6.05 11.91
CA LYS A 408 -18.59 -4.90 12.69
C LYS A 408 -17.82 -3.91 11.81
N LEU A 409 -17.06 -4.41 10.83
CA LEU A 409 -16.24 -3.57 9.95
C LEU A 409 -17.06 -2.81 8.90
N THR A 410 -18.18 -3.41 8.44
CA THR A 410 -19.02 -2.80 7.41
C THR A 410 -20.20 -2.02 7.97
N GLY A 411 -20.53 -2.19 9.26
CA GLY A 411 -21.76 -1.68 9.85
C GLY A 411 -23.04 -2.36 9.32
N VAL A 412 -22.89 -3.34 8.43
CA VAL A 412 -24.01 -4.10 7.82
C VAL A 412 -24.08 -5.47 8.47
N PRO A 413 -25.25 -5.87 9.03
CA PRO A 413 -25.44 -7.23 9.51
C PRO A 413 -25.25 -8.20 8.34
N VAL A 414 -24.23 -9.04 8.40
CA VAL A 414 -24.05 -10.10 7.41
C VAL A 414 -25.22 -11.09 7.57
N GLN A 415 -26.18 -11.02 6.67
CA GLN A 415 -27.29 -11.97 6.66
C GLN A 415 -26.72 -13.37 6.41
N ARG A 416 -27.16 -14.38 7.22
CA ARG A 416 -26.80 -15.76 6.97
C ARG A 416 -27.29 -16.16 5.58
N PRO A 417 -26.41 -16.34 4.58
CA PRO A 417 -26.88 -16.68 3.25
C PRO A 417 -27.52 -18.06 3.26
N ALA A 418 -28.70 -18.13 2.67
CA ALA A 418 -29.23 -19.40 2.20
C ALA A 418 -28.19 -20.04 1.28
N ARG A 419 -27.96 -21.35 1.41
CA ARG A 419 -26.96 -22.16 0.71
C ARG A 419 -26.76 -21.71 -0.76
N VAL A 420 -25.84 -20.76 -1.00
CA VAL A 420 -25.41 -20.37 -2.35
C VAL A 420 -24.41 -21.42 -2.82
N ARG A 421 -24.75 -22.15 -3.86
CA ARG A 421 -23.79 -23.01 -4.56
C ARG A 421 -22.81 -22.12 -5.34
N TRP A 422 -21.65 -21.87 -4.76
CA TRP A 422 -20.57 -21.20 -5.44
C TRP A 422 -20.04 -22.09 -6.59
N ARG A 423 -20.12 -21.60 -7.80
CA ARG A 423 -19.40 -22.20 -8.93
C ARG A 423 -18.07 -21.48 -9.07
N ARG A 424 -16.96 -22.17 -8.83
CA ARG A 424 -15.66 -21.68 -9.26
C ARG A 424 -15.66 -21.57 -10.78
N LEU A 425 -15.17 -20.45 -11.28
CA LEU A 425 -14.78 -20.32 -12.68
C LEU A 425 -13.50 -21.15 -12.85
N VAL A 426 -13.63 -22.41 -13.24
CA VAL A 426 -12.49 -23.24 -13.64
C VAL A 426 -11.95 -22.61 -14.92
N PRO A 427 -10.68 -22.21 -15.02
CA PRO A 427 -10.11 -21.80 -16.29
C PRO A 427 -10.24 -22.98 -17.27
N ALA A 428 -10.81 -22.72 -18.45
CA ALA A 428 -10.78 -23.67 -19.54
C ALA A 428 -9.30 -23.98 -19.83
N GLY A 429 -8.95 -25.28 -19.77
CA GLY A 429 -7.62 -25.80 -19.97
C GLY A 429 -7.08 -25.59 -21.38
#